data_511289c4a17db641d95fd7cec97ba301
#
_entry.id   511289c4a17db641d95fd7cec97ba301
#
_cell.length_a   1.000
_cell.length_b   1.000
_cell.length_c   1.000
_cell.angle_alpha   90.00
_cell.angle_beta   90.00
_cell.angle_gamma   90.00
#
_symmetry.space_group_name_H-M   'P 1'
#
loop_
_entity.id
_entity.type
_entity.pdbx_description
1 polymer ?
#
loop_
_entity_poly.entity_id
_entity_poly.type
_entity_poly.pdbx_seq_one_letter_code
_entity_poly.pdbx_strand_id
1 'polypeptide(L)'
;TSAEDFKGVDVGAQNASLQMQLLTSQLPDANPVTIGDLGTGVLELQSGSIEALAVAAGNAESIIASNPDLAVCSWQFEVADEYEANVILITKGETELLAVVNEALAKAYADGLYGTWYDEAKALSLAESASEVTVED
;
A
#
# COMPACT_ATOMS: atom_id res chain seq x y z
N THR A 1 2.20 1.11 19.98
CA THR A 1 3.37 1.76 19.34
C THR A 1 3.14 3.25 19.18
N SER A 2 4.23 4.02 19.21
CA SER A 2 4.30 5.45 18.97
C SER A 2 5.42 5.73 17.97
N ALA A 3 5.55 6.95 17.46
CA ALA A 3 6.66 7.32 16.57
C ALA A 3 8.04 7.14 17.21
N GLU A 4 8.14 7.33 18.52
CA GLU A 4 9.37 7.17 19.30
C GLU A 4 9.91 5.72 19.26
N ASP A 5 9.04 4.73 19.12
CA ASP A 5 9.41 3.32 19.07
C ASP A 5 10.18 2.94 17.77
N PHE A 6 10.13 3.81 16.77
CA PHE A 6 10.86 3.63 15.51
C PHE A 6 12.25 4.29 15.48
N LYS A 7 12.69 4.87 16.58
CA LYS A 7 14.01 5.52 16.63
C LYS A 7 15.14 4.52 16.45
N GLY A 8 15.91 4.70 15.38
CA GLY A 8 17.01 3.82 14.99
C GLY A 8 16.59 2.49 14.38
N VAL A 9 15.27 2.29 14.16
CA VAL A 9 14.71 1.09 13.55
C VAL A 9 14.89 1.16 12.03
N ASP A 10 15.30 0.05 11.42
CA ASP A 10 15.40 -0.09 9.97
C ASP A 10 14.01 -0.33 9.37
N VAL A 11 13.49 0.70 8.69
CA VAL A 11 12.13 0.68 8.11
C VAL A 11 12.21 0.66 6.58
N GLY A 12 11.76 -0.44 5.97
CA GLY A 12 11.68 -0.59 4.52
C GLY A 12 10.52 0.20 3.92
N ALA A 13 10.72 0.81 2.77
CA ALA A 13 9.68 1.38 1.93
C ALA A 13 10.09 1.35 0.45
N GLN A 14 9.10 1.20 -0.46
CA GLN A 14 9.39 1.20 -1.89
C GLN A 14 10.01 2.53 -2.35
N ASN A 15 10.94 2.41 -3.29
CA ASN A 15 11.58 3.59 -3.89
C ASN A 15 10.54 4.53 -4.52
N ALA A 16 10.70 5.82 -4.26
CA ALA A 16 9.84 6.90 -4.78
C ALA A 16 8.32 6.74 -4.46
N SER A 17 7.97 5.94 -3.46
CA SER A 17 6.58 5.77 -3.00
C SER A 17 6.15 6.87 -2.03
N LEU A 18 4.85 7.01 -1.85
CA LEU A 18 4.27 7.85 -0.79
C LEU A 18 4.76 7.38 0.59
N GLN A 19 4.85 6.06 0.81
CA GLN A 19 5.31 5.48 2.08
C GLN A 19 6.75 5.92 2.41
N MET A 20 7.65 5.99 1.42
CA MET A 20 9.00 6.52 1.63
C MET A 20 8.99 8.00 2.01
N GLN A 21 8.11 8.81 1.40
CA GLN A 21 7.97 10.23 1.77
C GLN A 21 7.41 10.40 3.18
N LEU A 22 6.38 9.63 3.53
CA LEU A 22 5.78 9.65 4.87
C LEU A 22 6.78 9.17 5.94
N LEU A 23 7.52 8.09 5.66
CA LEU A 23 8.57 7.56 6.53
C LEU A 23 9.60 8.65 6.86
N THR A 24 10.17 9.28 5.84
CA THR A 24 11.21 10.30 6.04
C THR A 24 10.70 11.58 6.69
N SER A 25 9.43 11.93 6.53
CA SER A 25 8.85 13.14 7.11
C SER A 25 8.29 12.94 8.53
N GLN A 26 7.70 11.78 8.82
CA GLN A 26 7.00 11.53 10.09
C GLN A 26 7.80 10.67 11.08
N LEU A 27 8.79 9.91 10.59
CA LEU A 27 9.73 9.14 11.41
C LEU A 27 11.19 9.55 11.11
N PRO A 28 11.56 10.82 11.38
CA PRO A 28 12.89 11.34 11.00
C PRO A 28 14.04 10.65 11.75
N ASP A 29 13.77 9.99 12.86
CA ASP A 29 14.75 9.27 13.67
C ASP A 29 14.85 7.77 13.31
N ALA A 30 14.02 7.26 12.41
CA ALA A 30 14.14 5.91 11.85
C ALA A 30 15.22 5.85 10.75
N ASN A 31 15.68 4.66 10.41
CA ASN A 31 16.61 4.43 9.30
C ASN A 31 15.80 3.97 8.07
N PRO A 32 15.58 4.81 7.06
CA PRO A 32 14.82 4.40 5.87
C PRO A 32 15.64 3.46 4.99
N VAL A 33 15.09 2.29 4.67
CA VAL A 33 15.66 1.30 3.77
C VAL A 33 14.84 1.27 2.48
N THR A 34 15.50 1.45 1.34
CA THR A 34 14.82 1.41 0.04
C THR A 34 14.65 -0.02 -0.44
N ILE A 35 13.41 -0.44 -0.69
CA ILE A 35 13.09 -1.75 -1.27
C ILE A 35 12.65 -1.61 -2.73
N GLY A 36 12.89 -2.64 -3.55
CA GLY A 36 12.50 -2.65 -4.96
C GLY A 36 11.01 -2.92 -5.17
N ASP A 37 10.51 -3.94 -4.49
CA ASP A 37 9.10 -4.37 -4.53
C ASP A 37 8.65 -4.90 -3.17
N LEU A 38 7.32 -5.04 -3.00
CA LEU A 38 6.75 -5.44 -1.72
C LEU A 38 7.09 -6.89 -1.33
N GLY A 39 7.19 -7.81 -2.29
CA GLY A 39 7.56 -9.19 -2.03
C GLY A 39 8.97 -9.29 -1.43
N THR A 40 9.94 -8.59 -2.02
CA THR A 40 11.28 -8.44 -1.46
C THR A 40 11.25 -7.85 -0.06
N GLY A 41 10.46 -6.78 0.16
CA GLY A 41 10.32 -6.16 1.47
C GLY A 41 9.76 -7.10 2.54
N VAL A 42 8.81 -7.96 2.19
CA VAL A 42 8.28 -8.99 3.10
C VAL A 42 9.36 -10.01 3.46
N LEU A 43 10.15 -10.48 2.50
CA LEU A 43 11.27 -11.40 2.77
C LEU A 43 12.36 -10.76 3.63
N GLU A 44 12.69 -9.50 3.41
CA GLU A 44 13.63 -8.75 4.25
C GLU A 44 13.12 -8.57 5.68
N LEU A 45 11.82 -8.33 5.86
CA LEU A 45 11.16 -8.25 7.17
C LEU A 45 11.20 -9.61 7.90
N GLN A 46 10.85 -10.70 7.21
CA GLN A 46 10.87 -12.04 7.79
C GLN A 46 12.29 -12.53 8.13
N SER A 47 13.29 -12.14 7.34
CA SER A 47 14.70 -12.47 7.62
C SER A 47 15.34 -11.62 8.71
N GLY A 48 14.67 -10.53 9.14
CA GLY A 48 15.20 -9.56 10.09
C GLY A 48 16.24 -8.60 9.48
N SER A 49 16.31 -8.50 8.15
CA SER A 49 17.14 -7.51 7.45
C SER A 49 16.59 -6.09 7.60
N ILE A 50 15.28 -5.95 7.76
CA ILE A 50 14.57 -4.77 8.24
C ILE A 50 13.66 -5.15 9.40
N GLU A 51 13.33 -4.20 10.25
CA GLU A 51 12.53 -4.44 11.45
C GLU A 51 11.05 -4.03 11.26
N ALA A 52 10.78 -3.19 10.26
CA ALA A 52 9.43 -2.77 9.88
C ALA A 52 9.34 -2.51 8.37
N LEU A 53 8.12 -2.59 7.83
CA LEU A 53 7.84 -2.34 6.41
C LEU A 53 6.67 -1.37 6.29
N ALA A 54 6.92 -0.22 5.66
CA ALA A 54 5.91 0.81 5.40
C ALA A 54 5.15 0.47 4.11
N VAL A 55 3.85 0.21 4.23
CA VAL A 55 2.97 -0.18 3.12
C VAL A 55 1.62 0.53 3.20
N ALA A 56 0.87 0.55 2.10
CA ALA A 56 -0.53 0.97 2.13
C ALA A 56 -1.40 -0.04 2.91
N ALA A 57 -2.45 0.43 3.57
CA ALA A 57 -3.30 -0.41 4.42
C ALA A 57 -3.87 -1.64 3.69
N GLY A 58 -4.32 -1.49 2.43
CA GLY A 58 -4.82 -2.61 1.64
C GLY A 58 -3.74 -3.67 1.33
N ASN A 59 -2.49 -3.24 1.13
CA ASN A 59 -1.37 -4.16 0.96
C ASN A 59 -1.03 -4.87 2.27
N ALA A 60 -1.07 -4.16 3.41
CA ALA A 60 -0.83 -4.75 4.72
C ALA A 60 -1.82 -5.89 5.01
N GLU A 61 -3.11 -5.69 4.72
CA GLU A 61 -4.13 -6.72 4.91
C GLU A 61 -3.84 -7.99 4.08
N SER A 62 -3.42 -7.84 2.82
CA SER A 62 -3.08 -8.97 1.96
C SER A 62 -1.80 -9.68 2.42
N ILE A 63 -0.79 -8.91 2.86
CA ILE A 63 0.47 -9.45 3.37
C ILE A 63 0.23 -10.29 4.63
N ILE A 64 -0.48 -9.77 5.63
CA ILE A 64 -0.71 -10.50 6.89
C ILE A 64 -1.64 -11.71 6.69
N ALA A 65 -2.54 -11.70 5.71
CA ALA A 65 -3.37 -12.84 5.38
C ALA A 65 -2.54 -14.05 4.91
N SER A 66 -1.42 -13.80 4.20
CA SER A 66 -0.51 -14.83 3.69
C SER A 66 0.69 -15.09 4.61
N ASN A 67 0.96 -14.21 5.59
CA ASN A 67 2.10 -14.28 6.50
C ASN A 67 1.64 -14.10 7.96
N PRO A 68 1.15 -15.17 8.61
CA PRO A 68 0.54 -15.10 9.94
C PRO A 68 1.52 -14.77 11.07
N ASP A 69 2.81 -14.79 10.81
CA ASP A 69 3.90 -14.34 11.67
C ASP A 69 4.11 -12.83 11.68
N LEU A 70 3.48 -12.09 10.75
CA LEU A 70 3.52 -10.65 10.66
C LEU A 70 2.26 -10.00 11.26
N ALA A 71 2.40 -8.76 11.73
CA ALA A 71 1.29 -8.00 12.27
C ALA A 71 1.40 -6.51 11.89
N VAL A 72 0.25 -5.84 11.79
CA VAL A 72 0.20 -4.39 11.61
C VAL A 72 0.38 -3.72 12.97
N CYS A 73 1.30 -2.75 13.06
CA CYS A 73 1.47 -1.97 14.28
C CYS A 73 0.29 -0.99 14.49
N SER A 74 0.10 -0.54 15.74
CA SER A 74 -1.00 0.37 16.07
C SER A 74 -0.74 1.83 15.65
N TRP A 75 0.52 2.21 15.45
CA TRP A 75 0.87 3.52 14.91
C TRP A 75 0.74 3.52 13.39
N GLN A 76 0.15 4.57 12.84
CA GLN A 76 -0.06 4.74 11.40
C GLN A 76 0.38 6.13 10.96
N PHE A 77 0.82 6.25 9.71
CA PHE A 77 1.13 7.53 9.10
C PHE A 77 -0.13 8.40 8.96
N GLU A 78 0.02 9.69 9.20
CA GLU A 78 -0.99 10.67 8.80
C GLU A 78 -0.87 10.89 7.29
N VAL A 79 -1.94 10.60 6.55
CA VAL A 79 -2.02 10.78 5.10
C VAL A 79 -2.90 12.01 4.82
N ALA A 80 -2.41 12.93 4.01
CA ALA A 80 -3.23 14.07 3.61
C ALA A 80 -4.33 13.62 2.65
N ASP A 81 -5.52 14.24 2.77
CA ASP A 81 -6.73 13.89 1.99
C ASP A 81 -6.47 13.79 0.48
N GLU A 82 -5.54 14.60 -0.04
CA GLU A 82 -5.15 14.59 -1.46
C GLU A 82 -4.49 13.29 -1.93
N TYR A 83 -3.97 12.48 -1.00
CA TYR A 83 -3.34 11.17 -1.27
C TYR A 83 -4.24 9.99 -0.93
N GLU A 84 -5.44 10.23 -0.41
CA GLU A 84 -6.39 9.16 -0.06
C GLU A 84 -7.18 8.63 -1.26
N ALA A 85 -6.99 9.21 -2.45
CA ALA A 85 -7.72 8.83 -3.64
C ALA A 85 -6.83 8.24 -4.74
N ASN A 86 -7.36 7.25 -5.46
CA ASN A 86 -6.76 6.82 -6.71
C ASN A 86 -7.10 7.83 -7.81
N VAL A 87 -6.12 8.20 -8.64
CA VAL A 87 -6.28 9.17 -9.70
C VAL A 87 -5.83 8.58 -11.05
N ILE A 88 -6.47 9.03 -12.13
CA ILE A 88 -6.08 8.70 -13.50
C ILE A 88 -5.29 9.88 -14.08
N LEU A 89 -4.05 9.63 -14.48
CA LEU A 89 -3.22 10.62 -15.15
C LEU A 89 -3.47 10.59 -16.66
N ILE A 90 -3.68 11.77 -17.24
CA ILE A 90 -3.89 11.95 -18.68
C ILE A 90 -2.87 12.96 -19.19
N THR A 91 -2.35 12.77 -20.40
CA THR A 91 -1.42 13.69 -21.04
C THR A 91 -2.01 15.09 -21.11
N LYS A 92 -1.23 16.09 -20.73
CA LYS A 92 -1.66 17.50 -20.72
C LYS A 92 -2.04 17.94 -22.15
N GLY A 93 -3.27 18.46 -22.29
CA GLY A 93 -3.82 18.90 -23.56
C GLY A 93 -4.88 17.96 -24.15
N GLU A 94 -4.99 16.71 -23.67
CA GLU A 94 -6.01 15.74 -24.10
C GLU A 94 -7.36 16.02 -23.42
N THR A 95 -7.95 17.18 -23.74
CA THR A 95 -9.16 17.69 -23.09
C THR A 95 -10.41 16.86 -23.38
N GLU A 96 -10.52 16.30 -24.60
CA GLU A 96 -11.65 15.44 -24.98
C GLU A 96 -11.59 14.11 -24.21
N LEU A 97 -10.41 13.49 -24.13
CA LEU A 97 -10.21 12.27 -23.35
C LEU A 97 -10.49 12.51 -21.86
N LEU A 98 -10.00 13.62 -21.32
CA LEU A 98 -10.27 14.00 -19.93
C LEU A 98 -11.76 14.13 -19.64
N ALA A 99 -12.54 14.73 -20.56
CA ALA A 99 -13.98 14.88 -20.39
C ALA A 99 -14.68 13.51 -20.36
N VAL A 100 -14.34 12.61 -21.29
CA VAL A 100 -14.92 11.26 -21.36
C VAL A 100 -14.58 10.44 -20.11
N VAL A 101 -13.33 10.49 -19.64
CA VAL A 101 -12.89 9.77 -18.44
C VAL A 101 -13.60 10.30 -17.20
N ASN A 102 -13.69 11.62 -17.04
CA ASN A 102 -14.39 12.22 -15.89
C ASN A 102 -15.89 11.88 -15.89
N GLU A 103 -16.55 11.86 -17.04
CA GLU A 103 -17.96 11.47 -17.14
C GLU A 103 -18.15 10.00 -16.76
N ALA A 104 -17.29 9.10 -17.26
CA ALA A 104 -17.33 7.67 -16.94
C ALA A 104 -17.11 7.42 -15.44
N LEU A 105 -16.13 8.09 -14.83
CA LEU A 105 -15.87 8.00 -13.39
C LEU A 105 -17.05 8.52 -12.57
N ALA A 106 -17.57 9.71 -12.92
CA ALA A 106 -18.72 10.28 -12.21
C ALA A 106 -19.93 9.33 -12.25
N LYS A 107 -20.18 8.71 -13.40
CA LYS A 107 -21.24 7.71 -13.53
C LYS A 107 -20.97 6.47 -12.69
N ALA A 108 -19.77 5.91 -12.73
CA ALA A 108 -19.40 4.74 -11.92
C ALA A 108 -19.56 4.99 -10.41
N TYR A 109 -19.20 6.17 -9.93
CA TYR A 109 -19.41 6.57 -8.55
C TYR A 109 -20.91 6.73 -8.21
N ALA A 110 -21.68 7.40 -9.08
CA ALA A 110 -23.10 7.60 -8.86
C ALA A 110 -23.91 6.29 -8.83
N ASP A 111 -23.50 5.32 -9.63
CA ASP A 111 -24.10 3.99 -9.71
C ASP A 111 -23.58 3.03 -8.61
N GLY A 112 -22.64 3.45 -7.75
CA GLY A 112 -22.01 2.64 -6.70
C GLY A 112 -21.08 1.53 -7.22
N LEU A 113 -20.75 1.56 -8.51
CA LEU A 113 -19.97 0.50 -9.17
C LEU A 113 -18.53 0.46 -8.67
N TYR A 114 -17.93 1.62 -8.35
CA TYR A 114 -16.53 1.67 -7.90
C TYR A 114 -16.33 0.87 -6.60
N GLY A 115 -17.20 1.03 -5.62
CA GLY A 115 -17.13 0.27 -4.37
C GLY A 115 -17.30 -1.23 -4.61
N THR A 116 -18.28 -1.62 -5.42
CA THR A 116 -18.52 -3.03 -5.78
C THR A 116 -17.28 -3.65 -6.42
N TRP A 117 -16.71 -3.00 -7.43
CA TRP A 117 -15.50 -3.50 -8.13
C TRP A 117 -14.28 -3.56 -7.22
N TYR A 118 -14.12 -2.58 -6.32
CA TYR A 118 -13.03 -2.58 -5.34
C TYR A 118 -13.13 -3.78 -4.40
N ASP A 119 -14.31 -4.05 -3.86
CA ASP A 119 -14.55 -5.17 -2.94
C ASP A 119 -14.37 -6.52 -3.64
N GLU A 120 -14.85 -6.66 -4.90
CA GLU A 120 -14.66 -7.85 -5.71
C GLU A 120 -13.17 -8.10 -6.02
N ALA A 121 -12.43 -7.07 -6.41
CA ALA A 121 -11.00 -7.17 -6.70
C ALA A 121 -10.19 -7.53 -5.44
N LYS A 122 -10.53 -6.94 -4.30
CA LYS A 122 -9.92 -7.26 -3.01
C LYS A 122 -10.17 -8.72 -2.61
N ALA A 123 -11.40 -9.19 -2.75
CA ALA A 123 -11.76 -10.58 -2.44
C ALA A 123 -11.00 -11.57 -3.35
N LEU A 124 -10.84 -11.24 -4.64
CA LEU A 124 -10.08 -12.06 -5.58
C LEU A 124 -8.59 -12.13 -5.20
N SER A 125 -7.97 -11.00 -4.90
CA SER A 125 -6.56 -10.92 -4.47
C SER A 125 -6.29 -11.77 -3.21
N LEU A 126 -7.19 -11.71 -2.23
CA LEU A 126 -7.07 -12.52 -1.01
C LEU A 126 -7.24 -14.04 -1.29
N ALA A 127 -8.11 -14.42 -2.22
CA ALA A 127 -8.31 -15.81 -2.61
C ALA A 127 -7.10 -16.38 -3.38
N GLU A 128 -6.46 -15.59 -4.24
CA GLU A 128 -5.23 -15.97 -4.94
C GLU A 128 -4.07 -16.17 -3.98
N SER A 129 -3.87 -15.23 -3.04
CA SER A 129 -2.84 -15.34 -1.99
C SER A 129 -3.01 -16.60 -1.14
N ALA A 130 -4.26 -16.97 -0.80
CA ALA A 130 -4.55 -18.18 -0.03
C ALA A 130 -4.28 -19.47 -0.85
N SER A 131 -4.42 -19.44 -2.17
CA SER A 131 -4.19 -20.61 -3.04
C SER A 131 -2.70 -20.87 -3.30
N GLU A 132 -1.85 -19.86 -3.31
CA GLU A 132 -0.40 -20.01 -3.47
C GLU A 132 0.25 -20.69 -2.26
N VAL A 133 -0.28 -20.46 -1.05
CA VAL A 133 0.23 -21.07 0.20
C VAL A 133 -0.04 -22.59 0.27
N THR A 134 -0.94 -23.14 -0.54
CA THR A 134 -1.32 -24.57 -0.49
C THR A 134 -0.59 -25.47 -1.48
N VAL A 135 0.37 -24.99 -2.26
CA VAL A 135 1.04 -25.75 -3.34
C VAL A 135 2.43 -26.29 -2.95
N GLU A 136 2.92 -26.03 -1.74
CA GLU A 136 4.17 -26.64 -1.25
C GLU A 136 3.90 -27.69 -0.15
N ASP A 137 3.55 -28.91 -0.60
CA ASP A 137 3.73 -30.17 0.15
C ASP A 137 4.28 -31.27 -0.76
#